data_a68100ede28ade557233300d733e8940
#
_entry.id   a68100ede28ade557233300d733e8940
#
_cell.length_a   1.000
_cell.length_b   1.000
_cell.length_c   1.000
_cell.angle_alpha   90.00
_cell.angle_beta   90.00
_cell.angle_gamma   90.00
#
_symmetry.space_group_name_H-M   'P 1'
#
loop_
_entity.id
_entity.type
_entity.pdbx_description
1 polymer ?
#
loop_
_entity_poly.entity_id
_entity_poly.type
_entity_poly.pdbx_seq_one_letter_code
_entity_poly.pdbx_strand_id
1 'polypeptide(L)'
;MKLSRHALAFCTAFCFFACVGPADETAVNPQISKIAADVSEDRMKAIIEKLVSFGTRNTMSDPTDPARGVGAARQWILEQFQSYSPKLQVRFEKFRVKKQGQRIFKDVDLYNVIAVLPGKTMPETEVWITGHYDSINLGNRTPAAQTSSASTSGPGATENPLSVTQNMTPADFEKAAALPAPGACDDGSGTAAVMELARVMSQYEFDKTLVFAAFAGEEQGLIGSSLEAAKAHKEKEAIEAVLNNDIIGTDVAGNGRMSNNSVNVYSDESADSPSQQLARYVREIGERYIPSM
;
A
#
# COMPACT_ATOMS: atom_id res chain seq x y z
N MET A 1 -23.11 63.92 -61.98
CA MET A 1 -23.62 62.71 -61.35
C MET A 1 -22.41 61.80 -61.03
N LYS A 2 -21.97 61.71 -59.76
CA LYS A 2 -20.79 60.97 -59.37
C LYS A 2 -21.21 59.64 -58.73
N LEU A 3 -20.81 58.53 -59.30
CA LEU A 3 -20.97 57.19 -58.70
C LEU A 3 -19.80 56.92 -57.74
N SER A 4 -20.16 56.60 -56.49
CA SER A 4 -19.25 56.18 -55.47
C SER A 4 -19.08 54.67 -55.54
N ARG A 5 -17.83 54.13 -55.60
CA ARG A 5 -17.46 52.70 -55.53
C ARG A 5 -17.14 52.40 -54.09
N HIS A 6 -17.95 51.56 -53.47
CA HIS A 6 -17.59 50.94 -52.18
C HIS A 6 -16.97 49.56 -52.47
N ALA A 7 -15.68 49.42 -52.15
CA ALA A 7 -14.97 48.17 -52.17
C ALA A 7 -15.26 47.41 -50.87
N LEU A 8 -15.87 46.24 -50.99
CA LEU A 8 -16.13 45.30 -49.88
C LEU A 8 -14.90 44.39 -49.72
N ALA A 9 -14.12 44.63 -48.66
CA ALA A 9 -13.00 43.73 -48.31
C ALA A 9 -13.54 42.53 -47.55
N PHE A 10 -13.46 41.34 -48.16
CA PHE A 10 -13.76 40.06 -47.53
C PHE A 10 -12.51 39.58 -46.77
N CYS A 11 -12.51 39.69 -45.42
CA CYS A 11 -11.51 39.08 -44.55
C CYS A 11 -11.87 37.60 -44.34
N THR A 12 -11.21 36.71 -45.07
CA THR A 12 -11.26 35.26 -44.80
C THR A 12 -10.35 34.94 -43.61
N ALA A 13 -10.96 34.78 -42.44
CA ALA A 13 -10.27 34.23 -41.28
C ALA A 13 -10.07 32.71 -41.50
N PHE A 14 -8.84 32.33 -41.76
CA PHE A 14 -8.43 30.92 -41.80
C PHE A 14 -8.30 30.44 -40.35
N CYS A 15 -9.33 29.79 -39.80
CA CYS A 15 -9.21 29.02 -38.55
C CYS A 15 -8.33 27.80 -38.80
N PHE A 16 -7.08 27.87 -38.36
CA PHE A 16 -6.27 26.65 -38.19
C PHE A 16 -6.87 25.82 -37.07
N PHE A 17 -7.72 24.87 -37.41
CA PHE A 17 -8.00 23.74 -36.54
C PHE A 17 -6.73 22.88 -36.53
N ALA A 18 -5.93 23.01 -35.47
CA ALA A 18 -4.94 22.02 -35.15
C ALA A 18 -5.73 20.72 -34.80
N CYS A 19 -5.76 19.79 -35.74
CA CYS A 19 -6.17 18.41 -35.41
C CYS A 19 -5.16 17.89 -34.39
N VAL A 20 -5.52 17.93 -33.11
CA VAL A 20 -4.88 17.09 -32.11
C VAL A 20 -5.32 15.69 -32.47
N GLY A 21 -4.45 14.94 -33.15
CA GLY A 21 -4.65 13.51 -33.39
C GLY A 21 -4.85 12.80 -32.04
N PRO A 22 -5.52 11.64 -32.03
CA PRO A 22 -5.60 10.86 -30.81
C PRO A 22 -4.18 10.64 -30.29
N ALA A 23 -3.98 10.93 -29.00
CA ALA A 23 -2.70 10.66 -28.36
C ALA A 23 -2.39 9.16 -28.60
N ASP A 24 -1.17 8.88 -29.02
CA ASP A 24 -0.72 7.48 -29.19
C ASP A 24 -0.75 6.83 -27.80
N GLU A 25 -1.77 6.04 -27.52
CA GLU A 25 -1.96 5.34 -26.26
C GLU A 25 -0.80 4.39 -25.93
N THR A 26 0.06 4.09 -26.90
CA THR A 26 1.25 3.26 -26.73
C THR A 26 2.49 4.07 -26.34
N ALA A 27 2.45 5.40 -26.42
CA ALA A 27 3.58 6.25 -26.11
C ALA A 27 3.90 6.24 -24.61
N VAL A 28 5.17 5.99 -24.28
CA VAL A 28 5.70 6.05 -22.93
C VAL A 28 5.76 7.51 -22.47
N ASN A 29 5.09 7.83 -21.37
CA ASN A 29 5.18 9.16 -20.76
C ASN A 29 6.51 9.30 -20.02
N PRO A 30 7.40 10.26 -20.41
CA PRO A 30 8.70 10.42 -19.80
C PRO A 30 8.64 10.76 -18.29
N GLN A 31 7.57 11.44 -17.84
CA GLN A 31 7.39 11.79 -16.43
C GLN A 31 7.08 10.55 -15.60
N ILE A 32 6.25 9.64 -16.11
CA ILE A 32 5.97 8.37 -15.42
C ILE A 32 7.23 7.52 -15.35
N SER A 33 7.99 7.41 -16.45
CA SER A 33 9.29 6.71 -16.46
C SER A 33 10.26 7.30 -15.44
N LYS A 34 10.29 8.62 -15.31
CA LYS A 34 11.13 9.28 -14.31
C LYS A 34 10.68 8.97 -12.89
N ILE A 35 9.37 9.02 -12.59
CA ILE A 35 8.82 8.67 -11.27
C ILE A 35 9.21 7.23 -10.92
N ALA A 36 9.06 6.28 -11.86
CA ALA A 36 9.46 4.90 -11.65
C ALA A 36 10.96 4.74 -11.38
N ALA A 37 11.81 5.48 -12.11
CA ALA A 37 13.26 5.46 -11.94
C ALA A 37 13.76 6.14 -10.64
N ASP A 38 12.94 7.00 -10.03
CA ASP A 38 13.28 7.67 -8.76
C ASP A 38 13.03 6.77 -7.52
N VAL A 39 12.40 5.59 -7.70
CA VAL A 39 12.23 4.57 -6.64
C VAL A 39 13.58 3.91 -6.38
N SER A 40 13.98 3.81 -5.11
CA SER A 40 15.28 3.30 -4.70
C SER A 40 15.17 1.99 -3.91
N GLU A 41 15.71 0.92 -4.46
CA GLU A 41 15.79 -0.39 -3.79
C GLU A 41 16.64 -0.31 -2.50
N ASP A 42 17.75 0.44 -2.52
CA ASP A 42 18.61 0.63 -1.34
C ASP A 42 17.86 1.31 -0.19
N ARG A 43 16.99 2.28 -0.51
CA ARG A 43 16.17 2.95 0.49
C ARG A 43 15.09 2.00 1.03
N MET A 44 14.42 1.25 0.17
CA MET A 44 13.44 0.24 0.60
C MET A 44 14.11 -0.78 1.53
N LYS A 45 15.30 -1.27 1.17
CA LYS A 45 16.08 -2.16 2.03
C LYS A 45 16.39 -1.52 3.38
N ALA A 46 16.87 -0.28 3.41
CA ALA A 46 17.16 0.44 4.66
C ALA A 46 15.90 0.63 5.53
N ILE A 47 14.74 0.88 4.93
CA ILE A 47 13.46 0.98 5.62
C ILE A 47 13.10 -0.38 6.26
N ILE A 48 13.21 -1.48 5.51
CA ILE A 48 12.95 -2.83 6.02
C ILE A 48 13.89 -3.16 7.19
N GLU A 49 15.19 -2.91 7.04
CA GLU A 49 16.17 -3.12 8.11
C GLU A 49 15.82 -2.32 9.38
N LYS A 50 15.37 -1.09 9.21
CA LYS A 50 14.92 -0.26 10.34
C LYS A 50 13.65 -0.81 10.98
N LEU A 51 12.65 -1.23 10.20
CA LEU A 51 11.43 -1.85 10.73
C LEU A 51 11.74 -3.13 11.50
N VAL A 52 12.64 -3.96 10.99
CA VAL A 52 13.13 -5.19 11.67
C VAL A 52 13.82 -4.85 12.99
N SER A 53 14.57 -3.75 13.04
CA SER A 53 15.34 -3.34 14.23
C SER A 53 14.48 -3.04 15.46
N PHE A 54 13.18 -2.77 15.29
CA PHE A 54 12.24 -2.62 16.39
C PHE A 54 11.94 -3.96 17.12
N GLY A 55 12.45 -5.07 16.64
CA GLY A 55 12.38 -6.41 17.24
C GLY A 55 11.02 -7.07 17.17
N THR A 56 9.96 -6.35 17.45
CA THR A 56 8.55 -6.71 17.20
C THR A 56 7.78 -5.47 16.84
N ARG A 57 6.79 -5.62 15.99
CA ARG A 57 5.80 -4.57 15.70
C ARG A 57 4.39 -5.05 15.98
N ASN A 58 4.28 -6.10 16.81
CA ASN A 58 2.97 -6.63 17.19
C ASN A 58 2.09 -5.52 17.76
N THR A 59 0.88 -5.39 17.24
CA THR A 59 -0.09 -4.35 17.66
C THR A 59 -0.36 -4.35 19.16
N MET A 60 -0.21 -5.51 19.82
CA MET A 60 -0.39 -5.67 21.27
C MET A 60 0.91 -5.54 22.08
N SER A 61 2.06 -5.25 21.44
CA SER A 61 3.34 -5.04 22.13
C SER A 61 3.34 -3.72 22.92
N ASP A 62 4.43 -3.44 23.64
CA ASP A 62 4.54 -2.22 24.43
C ASP A 62 4.48 -0.97 23.50
N PRO A 63 3.49 -0.09 23.68
CA PRO A 63 3.35 1.11 22.87
C PRO A 63 4.22 2.28 23.35
N THR A 64 4.95 2.13 24.47
CA THR A 64 5.65 3.23 25.17
C THR A 64 7.17 3.15 25.10
N ASP A 65 7.72 1.98 24.78
CA ASP A 65 9.16 1.82 24.58
C ASP A 65 9.60 2.63 23.33
N PRO A 66 10.54 3.58 23.46
CA PRO A 66 10.95 4.44 22.34
C PRO A 66 11.85 3.73 21.31
N ALA A 67 12.38 2.55 21.63
CA ALA A 67 13.32 1.83 20.79
C ALA A 67 12.75 0.53 20.20
N ARG A 68 11.68 0.01 20.79
CA ARG A 68 11.13 -1.32 20.47
C ARG A 68 9.60 -1.29 20.39
N GLY A 69 9.05 -2.21 19.63
CA GLY A 69 7.61 -2.46 19.59
C GLY A 69 6.85 -1.55 18.64
N VAL A 70 5.54 -1.72 18.65
CA VAL A 70 4.61 -1.03 17.74
C VAL A 70 4.65 0.49 17.94
N GLY A 71 4.88 0.97 19.17
CA GLY A 71 4.95 2.40 19.48
C GLY A 71 6.12 3.08 18.80
N ALA A 72 7.33 2.51 18.94
CA ALA A 72 8.54 3.03 18.31
C ALA A 72 8.44 2.99 16.78
N ALA A 73 7.90 1.89 16.21
CA ALA A 73 7.75 1.74 14.77
C ALA A 73 6.82 2.81 14.17
N ARG A 74 5.62 2.99 14.73
CA ARG A 74 4.66 3.98 14.20
C ARG A 74 5.17 5.40 14.30
N GLN A 75 5.86 5.73 15.42
CA GLN A 75 6.44 7.04 15.61
C GLN A 75 7.52 7.33 14.57
N TRP A 76 8.40 6.37 14.32
CA TRP A 76 9.42 6.49 13.30
C TRP A 76 8.81 6.63 11.88
N ILE A 77 7.77 5.86 11.53
CA ILE A 77 7.09 5.98 10.22
C ILE A 77 6.51 7.38 10.06
N LEU A 78 5.84 7.91 11.09
CA LEU A 78 5.29 9.26 11.07
C LEU A 78 6.38 10.31 10.80
N GLU A 79 7.51 10.24 11.53
CA GLU A 79 8.64 11.16 11.38
C GLU A 79 9.26 11.06 9.98
N GLN A 80 9.36 9.84 9.42
CA GLN A 80 9.84 9.67 8.05
C GLN A 80 8.91 10.34 7.03
N PHE A 81 7.61 10.09 7.10
CA PHE A 81 6.65 10.76 6.22
C PHE A 81 6.73 12.29 6.33
N GLN A 82 6.83 12.83 7.53
CA GLN A 82 6.99 14.27 7.76
C GLN A 82 8.28 14.83 7.14
N SER A 83 9.33 14.01 7.08
CA SER A 83 10.64 14.44 6.55
C SER A 83 10.70 14.47 5.01
N TYR A 84 9.80 13.77 4.30
CA TYR A 84 9.91 13.62 2.85
C TYR A 84 9.53 14.87 2.07
N SER A 85 8.51 15.57 2.50
CA SER A 85 8.05 16.79 1.83
C SER A 85 7.13 17.63 2.71
N PRO A 86 7.24 18.96 2.69
CA PRO A 86 6.28 19.84 3.35
C PRO A 86 4.88 19.81 2.71
N LYS A 87 4.72 19.21 1.54
CA LYS A 87 3.42 19.02 0.89
C LYS A 87 2.59 17.91 1.54
N LEU A 88 3.24 16.97 2.23
CA LEU A 88 2.56 15.86 2.89
C LEU A 88 1.89 16.32 4.19
N GLN A 89 0.60 16.04 4.30
CA GLN A 89 -0.17 16.21 5.52
C GLN A 89 -0.14 14.89 6.30
N VAL A 90 0.69 14.82 7.33
CA VAL A 90 0.97 13.56 8.05
C VAL A 90 0.28 13.57 9.40
N ARG A 91 -0.43 12.46 9.72
CA ARG A 91 -1.14 12.30 10.98
C ARG A 91 -1.20 10.85 11.45
N PHE A 92 -1.44 10.67 12.72
CA PHE A 92 -1.99 9.44 13.24
C PHE A 92 -3.53 9.45 13.11
N GLU A 93 -4.07 8.33 12.62
CA GLU A 93 -5.49 8.04 12.78
C GLU A 93 -5.67 7.04 13.91
N LYS A 94 -6.30 7.48 15.00
CA LYS A 94 -6.40 6.73 16.24
C LYS A 94 -7.77 6.08 16.41
N PHE A 95 -7.76 4.79 16.74
CA PHE A 95 -8.96 4.03 17.06
C PHE A 95 -8.84 3.34 18.43
N ARG A 96 -9.87 3.45 19.26
CA ARG A 96 -9.97 2.67 20.50
C ARG A 96 -10.61 1.33 20.20
N VAL A 97 -9.84 0.26 20.30
CA VAL A 97 -10.29 -1.11 20.07
C VAL A 97 -10.47 -1.82 21.41
N LYS A 98 -11.67 -2.36 21.62
CA LYS A 98 -11.97 -3.16 22.82
C LYS A 98 -11.41 -4.57 22.64
N LYS A 99 -11.10 -5.22 23.78
CA LYS A 99 -10.77 -6.64 23.81
C LYS A 99 -11.78 -7.44 23.00
N GLN A 100 -11.32 -8.21 22.03
CA GLN A 100 -12.14 -9.06 21.16
C GLN A 100 -11.34 -10.22 20.59
N GLY A 101 -11.98 -11.37 20.43
CA GLY A 101 -11.32 -12.57 19.94
C GLY A 101 -10.13 -12.96 20.83
N GLN A 102 -9.17 -13.65 20.23
CA GLN A 102 -7.98 -14.13 20.93
C GLN A 102 -6.77 -13.19 20.77
N ARG A 103 -6.62 -12.57 19.58
CA ARG A 103 -5.45 -11.75 19.22
C ARG A 103 -5.51 -10.34 19.81
N ILE A 104 -6.71 -9.80 20.12
CA ILE A 104 -6.90 -8.57 20.88
C ILE A 104 -7.26 -8.91 22.32
N PHE A 105 -6.30 -9.37 23.09
CA PHE A 105 -6.50 -9.90 24.44
C PHE A 105 -6.72 -8.84 25.53
N LYS A 106 -6.52 -7.56 25.22
CA LYS A 106 -6.82 -6.39 26.06
C LYS A 106 -7.27 -5.21 25.21
N ASP A 107 -7.90 -4.20 25.84
CA ASP A 107 -8.19 -2.93 25.17
C ASP A 107 -6.91 -2.28 24.67
N VAL A 108 -6.90 -1.78 23.43
CA VAL A 108 -5.74 -1.15 22.81
C VAL A 108 -6.12 0.12 22.05
N ASP A 109 -5.23 1.11 22.07
CA ASP A 109 -5.27 2.25 21.16
C ASP A 109 -4.45 1.89 19.92
N LEU A 110 -5.15 1.68 18.80
CA LEU A 110 -4.57 1.37 17.51
C LEU A 110 -4.34 2.67 16.74
N TYR A 111 -3.24 2.77 16.01
CA TYR A 111 -2.87 3.96 15.24
C TYR A 111 -2.46 3.57 13.82
N ASN A 112 -3.23 3.98 12.83
CA ASN A 112 -2.76 4.02 11.46
C ASN A 112 -1.88 5.26 11.27
N VAL A 113 -0.88 5.17 10.39
CA VAL A 113 -0.04 6.32 10.03
C VAL A 113 -0.41 6.73 8.61
N ILE A 114 -0.94 7.93 8.47
CA ILE A 114 -1.50 8.42 7.21
C ILE A 114 -0.69 9.64 6.75
N ALA A 115 -0.27 9.63 5.48
CA ALA A 115 0.33 10.77 4.81
C ALA A 115 -0.49 11.10 3.54
N VAL A 116 -1.01 12.32 3.47
CA VAL A 116 -1.87 12.78 2.37
C VAL A 116 -1.10 13.78 1.53
N LEU A 117 -1.02 13.54 0.22
CA LEU A 117 -0.57 14.48 -0.79
C LEU A 117 -1.80 15.03 -1.52
N PRO A 118 -2.22 16.28 -1.24
CA PRO A 118 -3.42 16.85 -1.85
C PRO A 118 -3.32 16.93 -3.36
N GLY A 119 -4.40 16.58 -4.03
CA GLY A 119 -4.57 16.74 -5.47
C GLY A 119 -4.71 18.20 -5.89
N LYS A 120 -4.36 18.50 -7.14
CA LYS A 120 -4.36 19.85 -7.67
C LYS A 120 -5.71 20.29 -8.26
N THR A 121 -6.35 19.40 -9.00
CA THR A 121 -7.57 19.71 -9.77
C THR A 121 -8.80 18.92 -9.30
N MET A 122 -8.60 17.75 -8.70
CA MET A 122 -9.64 16.89 -8.14
C MET A 122 -9.26 16.42 -6.73
N PRO A 123 -9.06 17.35 -5.78
CA PRO A 123 -8.55 17.00 -4.44
C PRO A 123 -9.53 16.15 -3.61
N GLU A 124 -10.81 16.13 -3.98
CA GLU A 124 -11.83 15.30 -3.33
C GLU A 124 -11.79 13.83 -3.75
N THR A 125 -11.09 13.50 -4.84
CA THR A 125 -10.95 12.12 -5.32
C THR A 125 -9.62 11.55 -4.86
N GLU A 126 -9.67 10.38 -4.22
CA GLU A 126 -8.52 9.79 -3.55
C GLU A 126 -8.07 8.48 -4.21
N VAL A 127 -6.76 8.31 -4.29
CA VAL A 127 -6.11 7.03 -4.60
C VAL A 127 -5.24 6.65 -3.41
N TRP A 128 -5.51 5.50 -2.83
CA TRP A 128 -4.82 5.01 -1.64
C TRP A 128 -3.74 4.00 -2.00
N ILE A 129 -2.56 4.19 -1.44
CA ILE A 129 -1.42 3.27 -1.49
C ILE A 129 -1.18 2.77 -0.07
N THR A 130 -1.35 1.48 0.16
CA THR A 130 -1.43 0.93 1.52
C THR A 130 -0.50 -0.25 1.73
N GLY A 131 -0.17 -0.52 2.97
CA GLY A 131 0.51 -1.69 3.49
C GLY A 131 0.31 -1.73 5.00
N HIS A 132 0.73 -2.80 5.70
CA HIS A 132 0.61 -2.85 7.14
C HIS A 132 1.97 -2.88 7.84
N TYR A 133 2.13 -2.09 8.89
CA TYR A 133 3.41 -1.99 9.57
C TYR A 133 3.53 -2.91 10.79
N ASP A 134 2.43 -3.49 11.26
CA ASP A 134 2.49 -4.45 12.35
C ASP A 134 3.03 -5.82 11.89
N SER A 135 3.42 -6.62 12.85
CA SER A 135 3.96 -7.96 12.61
C SER A 135 3.55 -8.90 13.74
N ILE A 136 3.56 -10.19 13.51
CA ILE A 136 3.16 -11.19 14.50
C ILE A 136 4.18 -12.31 14.62
N ASN A 137 4.33 -12.86 15.83
CA ASN A 137 4.98 -14.12 16.08
C ASN A 137 3.93 -15.10 16.60
N LEU A 138 3.63 -16.13 15.85
CA LEU A 138 2.65 -17.16 16.21
C LEU A 138 3.29 -18.36 16.95
N GLY A 139 4.53 -18.18 17.47
CA GLY A 139 5.28 -19.22 18.17
C GLY A 139 6.09 -20.12 17.24
N ASN A 140 6.88 -21.02 17.83
CA ASN A 140 7.74 -21.92 17.07
C ASN A 140 6.91 -22.91 16.26
N ARG A 141 6.86 -22.70 14.95
CA ARG A 141 6.56 -23.78 14.01
C ARG A 141 7.77 -24.72 14.03
N THR A 142 7.70 -25.83 14.74
CA THR A 142 8.69 -26.89 14.54
C THR A 142 8.54 -27.44 13.12
N PRO A 143 9.63 -27.64 12.37
CA PRO A 143 9.58 -28.26 11.03
C PRO A 143 8.85 -29.61 10.98
N ALA A 144 8.71 -30.30 12.10
CA ALA A 144 7.96 -31.55 12.23
C ALA A 144 6.44 -31.38 12.01
N ALA A 145 5.87 -30.18 12.22
CA ALA A 145 4.46 -29.94 11.91
C ALA A 145 4.21 -29.73 10.39
N GLN A 146 5.26 -29.45 9.63
CA GLN A 146 5.18 -29.33 8.17
C GLN A 146 5.21 -30.67 7.43
N THR A 147 5.66 -31.78 8.10
CA THR A 147 5.82 -33.07 7.45
C THR A 147 4.63 -34.01 7.62
N SER A 148 3.64 -33.69 8.48
CA SER A 148 2.51 -34.60 8.75
C SER A 148 1.21 -34.27 7.99
N SER A 149 1.15 -33.18 7.22
CA SER A 149 -0.02 -32.83 6.41
C SER A 149 0.17 -33.06 4.91
N ALA A 150 1.21 -33.80 4.49
CA ALA A 150 1.38 -34.25 3.11
C ALA A 150 0.43 -35.38 2.76
N SER A 151 -0.87 -35.21 2.98
CA SER A 151 -1.88 -36.13 2.44
C SER A 151 -3.06 -35.36 1.88
N THR A 152 -3.17 -35.44 0.56
CA THR A 152 -4.40 -35.24 -0.23
C THR A 152 -4.96 -33.85 -0.35
N SER A 153 -4.16 -32.87 -0.80
CA SER A 153 -4.74 -31.73 -1.52
C SER A 153 -3.82 -31.33 -2.68
N GLY A 154 -4.41 -31.12 -3.85
CA GLY A 154 -3.72 -30.86 -5.09
C GLY A 154 -2.83 -29.60 -5.06
N PRO A 155 -2.04 -29.32 -6.11
CA PRO A 155 -1.13 -28.19 -6.16
C PRO A 155 -1.92 -26.87 -6.07
N GLY A 156 -1.84 -26.20 -4.91
CA GLY A 156 -2.53 -24.93 -4.65
C GLY A 156 -3.12 -24.75 -3.26
N ALA A 157 -3.13 -25.77 -2.41
CA ALA A 157 -3.61 -25.61 -1.04
C ALA A 157 -2.51 -24.97 -0.17
N THR A 158 -2.55 -23.66 -0.01
CA THR A 158 -1.86 -22.94 1.06
C THR A 158 -2.48 -23.41 2.39
N GLU A 159 -1.65 -23.88 3.35
CA GLU A 159 -2.13 -24.15 4.70
C GLU A 159 -2.81 -22.87 5.21
N ASN A 160 -4.08 -23.01 5.59
CA ASN A 160 -4.84 -21.90 6.13
C ASN A 160 -4.12 -21.41 7.41
N PRO A 161 -3.60 -20.18 7.46
CA PRO A 161 -2.93 -19.62 8.64
C PRO A 161 -3.80 -19.70 9.90
N LEU A 162 -5.12 -19.76 9.72
CA LEU A 162 -6.10 -19.94 10.81
C LEU A 162 -5.98 -21.30 11.52
N SER A 163 -5.46 -22.34 10.87
CA SER A 163 -5.32 -23.66 11.51
C SER A 163 -4.25 -23.69 12.59
N VAL A 164 -3.23 -22.85 12.50
CA VAL A 164 -2.11 -22.79 13.47
C VAL A 164 -2.53 -22.10 14.77
N THR A 165 -3.49 -21.20 14.73
CA THR A 165 -3.93 -20.42 15.89
C THR A 165 -5.12 -21.01 16.63
N GLN A 166 -5.74 -22.08 16.10
CA GLN A 166 -6.95 -22.68 16.68
C GLN A 166 -6.76 -23.18 18.13
N ASN A 167 -5.53 -23.49 18.54
CA ASN A 167 -5.22 -24.00 19.87
C ASN A 167 -4.55 -22.98 20.80
N MET A 168 -4.28 -21.75 20.36
CA MET A 168 -3.66 -20.72 21.18
C MET A 168 -4.70 -20.07 22.11
N THR A 169 -4.33 -19.91 23.38
CA THR A 169 -5.14 -19.18 24.34
C THR A 169 -4.81 -17.67 24.30
N PRO A 170 -5.66 -16.77 24.84
CA PRO A 170 -5.32 -15.36 24.98
C PRO A 170 -3.99 -15.13 25.72
N ALA A 171 -3.63 -15.98 26.70
CA ALA A 171 -2.37 -15.90 27.40
C ALA A 171 -1.16 -16.27 26.52
N ASP A 172 -1.34 -17.15 25.54
CA ASP A 172 -0.31 -17.48 24.56
C ASP A 172 -0.09 -16.33 23.60
N PHE A 173 -1.16 -15.67 23.16
CA PHE A 173 -1.05 -14.46 22.35
C PHE A 173 -0.39 -13.30 23.12
N GLU A 174 -0.67 -13.14 24.43
CA GLU A 174 -0.02 -12.14 25.26
C GLU A 174 1.49 -12.38 25.34
N LYS A 175 1.92 -13.62 25.56
CA LYS A 175 3.35 -13.98 25.52
C LYS A 175 3.96 -13.76 24.15
N ALA A 176 3.27 -14.18 23.09
CA ALA A 176 3.74 -14.04 21.72
C ALA A 176 3.91 -12.58 21.28
N ALA A 177 3.10 -11.64 21.79
CA ALA A 177 3.20 -10.21 21.47
C ALA A 177 4.54 -9.58 21.88
N ALA A 178 5.24 -10.15 22.88
CA ALA A 178 6.54 -9.68 23.34
C ALA A 178 7.72 -10.40 22.64
N LEU A 179 7.47 -11.49 21.91
CA LEU A 179 8.52 -12.22 21.21
C LEU A 179 9.03 -11.44 19.99
N PRO A 180 10.28 -11.73 19.54
CA PRO A 180 10.77 -11.19 18.28
C PRO A 180 9.84 -11.55 17.12
N ALA A 181 9.43 -10.52 16.38
CA ALA A 181 8.60 -10.64 15.18
C ALA A 181 9.16 -9.67 14.13
N PRO A 182 10.28 -10.02 13.46
CA PRO A 182 10.97 -9.12 12.55
C PRO A 182 10.10 -8.66 11.38
N GLY A 183 9.20 -9.53 10.84
CA GLY A 183 8.25 -9.17 9.81
C GLY A 183 8.88 -8.43 8.63
N ALA A 184 10.02 -8.92 8.10
CA ALA A 184 10.75 -8.21 7.04
C ALA A 184 9.99 -8.23 5.72
N CYS A 185 9.43 -9.39 5.36
CA CYS A 185 8.61 -9.56 4.17
C CYS A 185 7.15 -9.23 4.48
N ASP A 186 6.60 -9.83 5.52
CA ASP A 186 5.24 -9.62 6.00
C ASP A 186 5.23 -8.67 7.22
N ASP A 187 4.84 -7.40 7.12
CA ASP A 187 4.75 -6.65 5.87
C ASP A 187 5.67 -5.43 5.92
N GLY A 188 6.93 -5.67 6.35
CA GLY A 188 7.97 -4.66 6.23
C GLY A 188 8.22 -4.24 4.77
N SER A 189 8.02 -5.19 3.82
CA SER A 189 8.24 -4.93 2.40
C SER A 189 7.18 -3.99 1.81
N GLY A 190 5.90 -4.23 2.05
CA GLY A 190 4.84 -3.35 1.60
C GLY A 190 4.87 -1.99 2.30
N THR A 191 5.11 -1.97 3.62
CA THR A 191 5.31 -0.71 4.34
C THR A 191 6.47 0.09 3.74
N ALA A 192 7.58 -0.55 3.36
CA ALA A 192 8.71 0.13 2.73
C ALA A 192 8.35 0.70 1.36
N ALA A 193 7.56 -0.03 0.57
CA ALA A 193 7.06 0.48 -0.70
C ALA A 193 6.16 1.71 -0.52
N VAL A 194 5.21 1.66 0.42
CA VAL A 194 4.34 2.80 0.74
C VAL A 194 5.16 4.03 1.13
N MET A 195 6.17 3.85 1.99
CA MET A 195 7.04 4.94 2.42
C MET A 195 7.91 5.50 1.29
N GLU A 196 8.49 4.65 0.46
CA GLU A 196 9.30 5.09 -0.67
C GLU A 196 8.46 5.79 -1.73
N LEU A 197 7.27 5.28 -2.04
CA LEU A 197 6.33 5.93 -2.95
C LEU A 197 5.88 7.30 -2.43
N ALA A 198 5.62 7.44 -1.12
CA ALA A 198 5.31 8.74 -0.52
C ALA A 198 6.47 9.74 -0.71
N ARG A 199 7.72 9.29 -0.53
CA ARG A 199 8.91 10.12 -0.75
C ARG A 199 9.01 10.58 -2.21
N VAL A 200 8.92 9.64 -3.15
CA VAL A 200 9.09 9.94 -4.58
C VAL A 200 7.94 10.80 -5.08
N MET A 201 6.70 10.38 -4.86
CA MET A 201 5.53 11.02 -5.43
C MET A 201 5.27 12.41 -4.82
N SER A 202 5.65 12.65 -3.57
CA SER A 202 5.52 13.99 -2.97
C SER A 202 6.40 15.08 -3.61
N GLN A 203 7.33 14.71 -4.48
CA GLN A 203 8.12 15.67 -5.28
C GLN A 203 7.36 16.17 -6.52
N TYR A 204 6.27 15.51 -6.88
CA TYR A 204 5.45 15.80 -8.06
C TYR A 204 4.09 16.39 -7.68
N GLU A 205 3.30 16.75 -8.68
CA GLU A 205 1.92 17.18 -8.55
C GLU A 205 1.02 16.20 -9.30
N PHE A 206 -0.12 15.86 -8.69
CA PHE A 206 -1.13 14.98 -9.26
C PHE A 206 -2.48 15.67 -9.26
N ASP A 207 -3.37 15.28 -10.16
CA ASP A 207 -4.72 15.83 -10.22
C ASP A 207 -5.54 15.40 -9.00
N LYS A 208 -5.43 14.14 -8.61
CA LYS A 208 -6.15 13.52 -7.48
C LYS A 208 -5.28 13.47 -6.23
N THR A 209 -5.91 13.43 -5.09
CA THR A 209 -5.24 13.23 -3.81
C THR A 209 -4.66 11.82 -3.72
N LEU A 210 -3.41 11.73 -3.29
CA LEU A 210 -2.77 10.46 -2.97
C LEU A 210 -2.70 10.27 -1.46
N VAL A 211 -3.13 9.12 -0.97
CA VAL A 211 -3.10 8.77 0.44
C VAL A 211 -2.17 7.57 0.64
N PHE A 212 -1.11 7.78 1.39
CA PHE A 212 -0.16 6.73 1.77
C PHE A 212 -0.47 6.31 3.19
N ALA A 213 -0.87 5.04 3.36
CA ALA A 213 -1.31 4.53 4.66
C ALA A 213 -0.51 3.31 5.10
N ALA A 214 0.07 3.38 6.30
CA ALA A 214 0.62 2.23 7.00
C ALA A 214 -0.37 1.82 8.09
N PHE A 215 -1.05 0.69 7.88
CA PHE A 215 -2.10 0.19 8.78
C PHE A 215 -1.50 -0.57 9.97
N ALA A 216 -2.21 -0.53 11.09
CA ALA A 216 -1.95 -1.35 12.26
C ALA A 216 -3.05 -2.40 12.45
N GLY A 217 -2.73 -3.51 13.08
CA GLY A 217 -3.72 -4.52 13.44
C GLY A 217 -4.21 -5.35 12.27
N GLU A 218 -3.44 -5.44 11.20
CA GLU A 218 -3.69 -6.35 10.10
C GLU A 218 -3.65 -7.79 10.63
N GLU A 219 -2.57 -8.13 11.30
CA GLU A 219 -2.27 -9.44 11.89
C GLU A 219 -3.28 -9.87 12.98
N GLN A 220 -4.03 -8.94 13.50
CA GLN A 220 -5.13 -9.19 14.43
C GLN A 220 -6.48 -9.35 13.76
N GLY A 221 -6.54 -9.29 12.42
CA GLY A 221 -7.71 -9.49 11.60
C GLY A 221 -8.20 -8.22 10.89
N LEU A 222 -7.30 -7.53 10.18
CA LEU A 222 -7.57 -6.36 9.33
C LEU A 222 -8.21 -5.19 10.10
N ILE A 223 -7.89 -5.02 11.40
CA ILE A 223 -8.65 -4.11 12.28
C ILE A 223 -8.46 -2.66 11.85
N GLY A 224 -7.21 -2.23 11.63
CA GLY A 224 -6.91 -0.84 11.30
C GLY A 224 -7.49 -0.40 9.98
N SER A 225 -7.37 -1.23 8.94
CA SER A 225 -7.93 -0.96 7.62
C SER A 225 -9.45 -0.99 7.63
N SER A 226 -10.08 -1.93 8.37
CA SER A 226 -11.54 -2.00 8.48
C SER A 226 -12.14 -0.79 9.18
N LEU A 227 -11.49 -0.29 10.24
CA LEU A 227 -11.93 0.91 10.95
C LEU A 227 -11.75 2.16 10.10
N GLU A 228 -10.66 2.26 9.33
CA GLU A 228 -10.44 3.35 8.38
C GLU A 228 -11.50 3.32 7.27
N ALA A 229 -11.76 2.16 6.67
CA ALA A 229 -12.79 2.00 5.65
C ALA A 229 -14.18 2.37 6.17
N ALA A 230 -14.52 1.99 7.41
CA ALA A 230 -15.78 2.36 8.04
C ALA A 230 -15.89 3.88 8.27
N LYS A 231 -14.78 4.53 8.64
CA LYS A 231 -14.69 5.99 8.76
C LYS A 231 -14.86 6.66 7.40
N ALA A 232 -14.12 6.25 6.39
CA ALA A 232 -14.19 6.78 5.03
C ALA A 232 -15.62 6.67 4.46
N HIS A 233 -16.27 5.52 4.65
CA HIS A 233 -17.67 5.33 4.25
C HIS A 233 -18.61 6.30 4.97
N LYS A 234 -18.44 6.49 6.27
CA LYS A 234 -19.24 7.42 7.07
C LYS A 234 -19.06 8.87 6.64
N GLU A 235 -17.82 9.24 6.32
CA GLU A 235 -17.42 10.59 5.89
C GLU A 235 -17.68 10.81 4.40
N LYS A 236 -18.05 9.74 3.67
CA LYS A 236 -18.32 9.75 2.22
C LYS A 236 -17.11 10.18 1.40
N GLU A 237 -15.92 9.77 1.82
CA GLU A 237 -14.71 9.98 1.06
C GLU A 237 -14.82 9.33 -0.32
N ALA A 238 -14.38 10.05 -1.36
CA ALA A 238 -14.46 9.58 -2.74
C ALA A 238 -13.20 8.78 -3.12
N ILE A 239 -13.08 7.58 -2.55
CA ILE A 239 -11.96 6.68 -2.83
C ILE A 239 -12.20 5.99 -4.18
N GLU A 240 -11.36 6.30 -5.15
CA GLU A 240 -11.44 5.73 -6.50
C GLU A 240 -10.71 4.39 -6.61
N ALA A 241 -9.55 4.27 -5.95
CA ALA A 241 -8.75 3.06 -5.97
C ALA A 241 -7.97 2.87 -4.67
N VAL A 242 -7.76 1.59 -4.32
CA VAL A 242 -6.86 1.18 -3.23
C VAL A 242 -5.86 0.18 -3.81
N LEU A 243 -4.57 0.50 -3.69
CA LEU A 243 -3.45 -0.35 -4.10
C LEU A 243 -2.73 -0.83 -2.84
N ASN A 244 -3.10 -2.03 -2.37
CA ASN A 244 -2.48 -2.62 -1.19
C ASN A 244 -1.23 -3.40 -1.57
N ASN A 245 -0.16 -3.18 -0.82
CA ASN A 245 1.11 -3.88 -0.96
C ASN A 245 1.30 -4.77 0.26
N ASP A 246 1.47 -6.06 0.02
CA ASP A 246 1.61 -7.06 1.06
C ASP A 246 2.48 -8.21 0.54
N ILE A 247 3.53 -8.54 1.29
CA ILE A 247 4.50 -9.58 0.94
C ILE A 247 5.09 -9.39 -0.47
N ILE A 248 5.55 -8.19 -0.78
CA ILE A 248 6.17 -7.87 -2.07
C ILE A 248 7.70 -8.04 -2.09
N GLY A 249 8.31 -8.39 -0.96
CA GLY A 249 9.76 -8.47 -0.78
C GLY A 249 10.36 -9.86 -0.85
N THR A 250 9.63 -10.88 -1.32
CA THR A 250 10.17 -12.24 -1.46
C THR A 250 10.20 -12.69 -2.91
N ASP A 251 11.34 -13.26 -3.31
CA ASP A 251 11.55 -13.88 -4.61
C ASP A 251 11.52 -15.42 -4.55
N VAL A 252 11.43 -15.99 -3.35
CA VAL A 252 11.46 -17.45 -3.13
C VAL A 252 10.14 -17.92 -2.53
N ALA A 253 9.39 -18.72 -3.29
CA ALA A 253 8.18 -19.36 -2.82
C ALA A 253 8.49 -20.48 -1.82
N GLY A 254 7.51 -20.87 -0.98
CA GLY A 254 7.67 -21.93 0.03
C GLY A 254 8.10 -23.30 -0.50
N ASN A 255 7.95 -23.56 -1.80
CA ASN A 255 8.46 -24.75 -2.50
C ASN A 255 9.89 -24.58 -3.05
N GLY A 256 10.57 -23.48 -2.73
CA GLY A 256 11.92 -23.16 -3.19
C GLY A 256 12.00 -22.62 -4.62
N ARG A 257 10.86 -22.39 -5.30
CA ARG A 257 10.87 -21.80 -6.63
C ARG A 257 11.19 -20.31 -6.51
N MET A 258 12.16 -19.86 -7.29
CA MET A 258 12.56 -18.46 -7.35
C MET A 258 11.87 -17.73 -8.50
N SER A 259 11.38 -16.51 -8.26
CA SER A 259 10.86 -15.60 -9.27
C SER A 259 11.11 -14.16 -8.80
N ASN A 260 12.11 -13.51 -9.39
CA ASN A 260 12.54 -12.15 -9.03
C ASN A 260 12.29 -11.12 -10.15
N ASN A 261 11.47 -11.47 -11.11
CA ASN A 261 11.11 -10.64 -12.26
C ASN A 261 9.60 -10.54 -12.47
N SER A 262 8.82 -10.81 -11.44
CA SER A 262 7.36 -10.71 -11.50
C SER A 262 6.78 -10.34 -10.14
N VAL A 263 5.67 -9.64 -10.16
CA VAL A 263 4.82 -9.39 -9.00
C VAL A 263 3.42 -9.93 -9.28
N ASN A 264 2.78 -10.49 -8.26
CA ASN A 264 1.39 -10.95 -8.38
C ASN A 264 0.44 -9.80 -8.06
N VAL A 265 -0.52 -9.56 -8.93
CA VAL A 265 -1.60 -8.60 -8.70
C VAL A 265 -2.91 -9.37 -8.49
N TYR A 266 -3.52 -9.16 -7.34
CA TYR A 266 -4.76 -9.82 -6.94
C TYR A 266 -5.93 -8.84 -7.00
N SER A 267 -7.11 -9.35 -7.32
CA SER A 267 -8.37 -8.63 -7.26
C SER A 267 -9.46 -9.55 -6.73
N ASP A 268 -10.68 -9.04 -6.56
CA ASP A 268 -11.81 -9.91 -6.26
C ASP A 268 -12.06 -10.91 -7.41
N GLU A 269 -12.81 -11.98 -7.12
CA GLU A 269 -13.10 -13.06 -8.08
C GLU A 269 -14.23 -12.72 -9.06
N SER A 270 -14.89 -11.57 -8.91
CA SER A 270 -16.04 -11.19 -9.74
C SER A 270 -15.57 -10.81 -11.14
N ALA A 271 -16.02 -11.56 -12.16
CA ALA A 271 -15.68 -11.27 -13.55
C ALA A 271 -16.12 -9.83 -13.92
N ASP A 272 -15.18 -9.08 -14.51
CA ASP A 272 -15.37 -7.69 -14.94
C ASP A 272 -15.75 -6.69 -13.84
N SER A 273 -15.45 -7.00 -12.57
CA SER A 273 -15.58 -6.03 -11.49
C SER A 273 -14.64 -4.82 -11.69
N PRO A 274 -14.91 -3.66 -11.11
CA PRO A 274 -13.99 -2.52 -11.10
C PRO A 274 -12.59 -2.89 -10.56
N SER A 275 -12.54 -3.73 -9.52
CA SER A 275 -11.28 -4.23 -8.95
C SER A 275 -10.47 -5.05 -9.96
N GLN A 276 -11.13 -5.94 -10.70
CA GLN A 276 -10.48 -6.74 -11.72
C GLN A 276 -10.03 -5.89 -12.92
N GLN A 277 -10.79 -4.86 -13.29
CA GLN A 277 -10.40 -3.90 -14.32
C GLN A 277 -9.16 -3.10 -13.87
N LEU A 278 -9.13 -2.66 -12.62
CA LEU A 278 -7.95 -1.99 -12.03
C LEU A 278 -6.71 -2.90 -12.07
N ALA A 279 -6.85 -4.18 -11.70
CA ALA A 279 -5.74 -5.13 -11.74
C ALA A 279 -5.19 -5.33 -13.17
N ARG A 280 -6.07 -5.41 -14.17
CA ARG A 280 -5.66 -5.45 -15.59
C ARG A 280 -4.92 -4.18 -16.01
N TYR A 281 -5.40 -3.02 -15.59
CA TYR A 281 -4.77 -1.73 -15.86
C TYR A 281 -3.38 -1.63 -15.21
N VAL A 282 -3.26 -2.03 -13.94
CA VAL A 282 -1.95 -2.07 -13.23
C VAL A 282 -0.96 -2.95 -13.98
N ARG A 283 -1.40 -4.14 -14.43
CA ARG A 283 -0.57 -5.03 -15.24
C ARG A 283 -0.12 -4.37 -16.55
N GLU A 284 -1.04 -3.78 -17.29
CA GLU A 284 -0.74 -3.09 -18.56
C GLU A 284 0.29 -1.96 -18.38
N ILE A 285 0.12 -1.17 -17.33
CA ILE A 285 1.07 -0.10 -16.99
C ILE A 285 2.43 -0.67 -16.60
N GLY A 286 2.46 -1.75 -15.80
CA GLY A 286 3.69 -2.46 -15.45
C GLY A 286 4.45 -2.95 -16.69
N GLU A 287 3.79 -3.66 -17.59
CA GLU A 287 4.37 -4.16 -18.84
C GLU A 287 4.88 -3.02 -19.74
N ARG A 288 4.22 -1.85 -19.72
CA ARG A 288 4.59 -0.68 -20.53
C ARG A 288 5.82 0.05 -20.00
N TYR A 289 5.91 0.24 -18.67
CA TYR A 289 6.93 1.08 -18.06
C TYR A 289 8.09 0.30 -17.44
N ILE A 290 7.89 -0.99 -17.17
CA ILE A 290 8.90 -1.89 -16.59
C ILE A 290 8.91 -3.20 -17.38
N PRO A 291 9.31 -3.18 -18.66
CA PRO A 291 9.21 -4.35 -19.55
C PRO A 291 10.15 -5.50 -19.16
N SER A 292 11.03 -5.30 -18.20
CA SER A 292 11.90 -6.35 -17.63
C SER A 292 11.24 -7.18 -16.53
N MET A 293 10.03 -6.81 -16.15
CA MET A 293 9.24 -7.46 -15.10
C MET A 293 8.38 -8.58 -15.66
#